data_1a177a107f8b4f51adfe003fffa3de92
#
_entry.id   1a177a107f8b4f51adfe003fffa3de92
#
_cell.length_a   1.000
_cell.length_b   1.000
_cell.length_c   1.000
_cell.angle_alpha   90.00
_cell.angle_beta   90.00
_cell.angle_gamma   90.00
#
_symmetry.space_group_name_H-M   'P 1'
#
loop_
_entity.id
_entity.type
_entity.pdbx_description
1 polymer ?
#
loop_
_entity_poly.entity_id
_entity_poly.type
_entity_poly.pdbx_seq_one_letter_code
_entity_poly.pdbx_strand_id
1 'polypeptide(L)'
;TISLSSLGTNAALKDFSNVTTKSLGQNGYYKFPDGLMMQWGNSSTSGRNKTVYLPISFYDSNYSVMIAMRRTIDNTTNLTGDIYSFSKASFIMYGLFHATDSNNGAYNGGFNWVAIGRWK
;
A
#
# COMPACT_ATOMS: atom_id res chain seq x y z
N THR A 1 7.64 -1.10 41.81
CA THR A 1 8.06 -0.92 40.40
C THR A 1 8.26 -2.29 39.73
N ILE A 2 7.61 -2.50 38.63
CA ILE A 2 7.77 -3.75 37.85
C ILE A 2 8.80 -3.48 36.78
N SER A 3 9.86 -4.31 36.77
CA SER A 3 10.89 -4.22 35.74
C SER A 3 10.41 -4.86 34.43
N LEU A 4 11.01 -4.50 33.31
CA LEU A 4 10.69 -5.08 32.01
C LEU A 4 10.91 -6.60 32.00
N SER A 5 11.94 -7.09 32.69
CA SER A 5 12.20 -8.53 32.80
C SER A 5 11.10 -9.28 33.57
N SER A 6 10.43 -8.63 34.52
CA SER A 6 9.29 -9.21 35.23
C SER A 6 8.05 -9.32 34.34
N LEU A 7 7.93 -8.47 33.33
CA LEU A 7 6.80 -8.49 32.39
C LEU A 7 7.03 -9.52 31.27
N GLY A 8 8.26 -10.02 31.10
CA GLY A 8 8.61 -10.94 30.03
C GLY A 8 8.78 -10.27 28.70
N THR A 9 9.08 -11.07 27.68
CA THR A 9 9.37 -10.56 26.31
C THR A 9 8.12 -10.18 25.53
N ASN A 10 6.93 -10.53 26.03
CA ASN A 10 5.66 -10.23 25.36
C ASN A 10 5.09 -8.87 25.70
N ALA A 11 5.64 -8.19 26.70
CA ALA A 11 5.18 -6.85 27.05
C ALA A 11 5.65 -5.85 26.01
N ALA A 12 4.74 -4.98 25.57
CA ALA A 12 5.05 -3.97 24.57
C ALA A 12 5.97 -2.89 25.14
N LEU A 13 7.06 -2.60 24.47
CA LEU A 13 7.87 -1.42 24.75
C LEU A 13 7.12 -0.15 24.29
N LYS A 14 7.58 1.00 24.78
CA LYS A 14 6.94 2.30 24.48
C LYS A 14 6.86 2.58 22.98
N ASP A 15 7.86 2.13 22.21
CA ASP A 15 7.90 2.28 20.74
C ASP A 15 7.46 1.03 19.99
N PHE A 16 6.93 0.01 20.71
CA PHE A 16 6.50 -1.27 20.15
C PHE A 16 7.60 -2.08 19.46
N SER A 17 8.86 -1.74 19.64
CA SER A 17 9.96 -2.34 18.89
C SER A 17 10.12 -3.86 19.14
N ASN A 18 9.65 -4.36 20.29
CA ASN A 18 9.74 -5.76 20.64
C ASN A 18 8.51 -6.60 20.26
N VAL A 19 7.42 -5.98 19.81
CA VAL A 19 6.14 -6.68 19.53
C VAL A 19 5.60 -6.43 18.15
N THR A 20 6.21 -5.58 17.36
CA THR A 20 5.79 -5.31 15.99
C THR A 20 6.86 -5.75 14.99
N THR A 21 6.41 -6.23 13.84
CA THR A 21 7.27 -6.48 12.69
C THR A 21 7.00 -5.39 11.66
N LYS A 22 8.07 -4.78 11.16
CA LYS A 22 7.95 -3.63 10.27
C LYS A 22 9.13 -3.53 9.31
N SER A 23 8.90 -2.87 8.19
CA SER A 23 9.93 -2.45 7.26
C SER A 23 9.55 -1.06 6.78
N LEU A 24 10.23 -0.03 7.26
CA LEU A 24 9.84 1.38 7.05
C LEU A 24 10.57 1.99 5.86
N GLY A 25 10.54 1.31 4.72
CA GLY A 25 11.08 1.83 3.48
C GLY A 25 10.04 2.57 2.65
N GLN A 26 10.42 2.95 1.43
CA GLN A 26 9.52 3.59 0.46
C GLN A 26 8.35 2.67 0.09
N ASN A 27 8.62 1.38 0.00
CA ASN A 27 7.62 0.33 -0.12
C ASN A 27 7.75 -0.51 1.14
N GLY A 28 6.82 -0.37 2.05
CA GLY A 28 6.98 -0.92 3.38
C GLY A 28 5.71 -1.47 3.99
N TYR A 29 5.85 -1.92 5.23
CA TYR A 29 4.73 -2.46 5.98
C TYR A 29 4.94 -2.28 7.47
N TYR A 30 3.85 -2.37 8.21
CA TYR A 30 3.85 -2.35 9.66
C TYR A 30 2.79 -3.32 10.15
N LYS A 31 3.20 -4.34 10.90
CA LYS A 31 2.33 -5.33 11.54
C LYS A 31 2.14 -4.97 13.00
N PHE A 32 0.91 -4.79 13.42
CA PHE A 32 0.57 -4.64 14.83
C PHE A 32 0.34 -6.02 15.47
N PRO A 33 0.58 -6.17 16.77
CA PRO A 33 0.48 -7.48 17.42
C PRO A 33 -0.90 -8.11 17.38
N ASP A 34 -1.95 -7.31 17.28
CA ASP A 34 -3.34 -7.77 17.30
C ASP A 34 -3.86 -8.23 15.94
N GLY A 35 -3.05 -8.10 14.89
CA GLY A 35 -3.42 -8.58 13.55
C GLY A 35 -3.60 -7.48 12.51
N LEU A 36 -3.71 -6.22 12.90
CA LEU A 36 -3.77 -5.12 11.93
C LEU A 36 -2.46 -5.00 11.19
N MET A 37 -2.51 -4.75 9.89
CA MET A 37 -1.33 -4.49 9.08
C MET A 37 -1.58 -3.38 8.08
N MET A 38 -0.63 -2.47 7.98
CA MET A 38 -0.60 -1.42 6.97
C MET A 38 0.58 -1.67 6.04
N GLN A 39 0.36 -1.44 4.75
CA GLN A 39 1.40 -1.48 3.74
C GLN A 39 1.28 -0.24 2.85
N TRP A 40 2.37 0.18 2.26
CA TRP A 40 2.40 1.37 1.41
C TRP A 40 3.49 1.25 0.38
N GLY A 41 3.36 2.05 -0.67
CA GLY A 41 4.37 2.10 -1.68
C GLY A 41 4.05 3.08 -2.80
N ASN A 42 4.93 3.11 -3.77
CA ASN A 42 4.68 3.77 -5.03
C ASN A 42 5.02 2.83 -6.17
N SER A 43 4.49 3.14 -7.32
CA SER A 43 4.75 2.38 -8.54
C SER A 43 4.76 3.34 -9.72
N SER A 44 5.58 3.05 -10.72
CA SER A 44 5.63 3.80 -11.96
C SER A 44 5.59 2.88 -13.18
N THR A 45 5.05 1.68 -13.00
CA THR A 45 4.89 0.71 -14.08
C THR A 45 4.03 1.29 -15.21
N SER A 46 4.47 1.14 -16.44
CA SER A 46 3.71 1.58 -17.61
C SER A 46 2.56 0.61 -17.92
N GLY A 47 1.63 1.08 -18.75
CA GLY A 47 0.48 0.27 -19.15
C GLY A 47 -0.79 0.61 -18.41
N ARG A 48 -1.88 0.13 -18.95
CA ARG A 48 -3.22 0.39 -18.39
C ARG A 48 -3.47 -0.42 -17.14
N ASN A 49 -3.10 -1.69 -17.16
CA ASN A 49 -3.21 -2.61 -16.03
C ASN A 49 -1.84 -2.74 -15.37
N LYS A 50 -1.75 -2.32 -14.10
CA LYS A 50 -0.50 -2.32 -13.35
C LYS A 50 -0.63 -3.24 -12.16
N THR A 51 0.07 -4.36 -12.18
CA THR A 51 0.10 -5.26 -11.02
C THR A 51 1.01 -4.67 -9.95
N VAL A 52 0.47 -4.49 -8.77
CA VAL A 52 1.21 -4.04 -7.60
C VAL A 52 1.44 -5.24 -6.69
N TYR A 53 2.70 -5.60 -6.51
CA TYR A 53 3.08 -6.66 -5.59
C TYR A 53 3.32 -6.04 -4.22
N LEU A 54 2.59 -6.54 -3.22
CA LEU A 54 2.71 -6.05 -1.86
C LEU A 54 4.07 -6.43 -1.27
N PRO A 55 4.64 -5.59 -0.39
CA PRO A 55 5.87 -5.96 0.34
C PRO A 55 5.78 -7.30 1.06
N ILE A 56 4.60 -7.62 1.58
CA ILE A 56 4.34 -8.86 2.31
C ILE A 56 2.87 -9.26 2.07
N SER A 57 2.55 -10.54 2.17
CA SER A 57 1.18 -11.01 1.96
C SER A 57 0.28 -10.65 3.14
N PHE A 58 -0.98 -10.27 2.85
CA PHE A 58 -2.03 -10.20 3.86
C PHE A 58 -2.51 -11.61 4.22
N TYR A 59 -3.31 -11.71 5.29
CA TYR A 59 -3.93 -12.96 5.69
C TYR A 59 -4.85 -13.53 4.61
N ASP A 60 -5.60 -12.65 3.95
CA ASP A 60 -6.53 -12.99 2.87
C ASP A 60 -6.59 -11.83 1.87
N SER A 61 -7.51 -11.91 0.92
CA SER A 61 -7.70 -10.86 -0.07
C SER A 61 -8.68 -9.76 0.36
N ASN A 62 -9.15 -9.79 1.61
CA ASN A 62 -10.11 -8.81 2.14
C ASN A 62 -9.39 -7.63 2.80
N TYR A 63 -8.59 -6.91 2.04
CA TYR A 63 -7.95 -5.69 2.49
C TYR A 63 -8.43 -4.52 1.64
N SER A 64 -8.28 -3.31 2.16
CA SER A 64 -8.66 -2.09 1.47
C SER A 64 -7.43 -1.40 0.91
N VAL A 65 -7.54 -0.83 -0.28
CA VAL A 65 -6.46 -0.06 -0.91
C VAL A 65 -6.98 1.32 -1.27
N MET A 66 -6.17 2.32 -0.98
CA MET A 66 -6.36 3.69 -1.45
C MET A 66 -5.20 4.05 -2.36
N ILE A 67 -5.50 4.72 -3.47
CA ILE A 67 -4.49 5.14 -4.43
C ILE A 67 -4.56 6.65 -4.65
N ALA A 68 -3.41 7.23 -5.01
CA ALA A 68 -3.31 8.62 -5.40
C ALA A 68 -2.39 8.72 -6.60
N MET A 69 -2.88 9.31 -7.67
CA MET A 69 -2.09 9.50 -8.89
C MET A 69 -1.06 10.60 -8.65
N ARG A 70 0.14 10.41 -9.19
CA ARG A 70 1.24 11.38 -9.08
C ARG A 70 1.41 12.09 -10.40
N ARG A 71 1.14 13.38 -10.41
CA ARG A 71 1.28 14.22 -11.59
C ARG A 71 2.69 14.83 -11.61
N THR A 72 3.34 14.79 -12.77
CA THR A 72 4.66 15.37 -12.94
C THR A 72 4.62 16.75 -13.59
N ILE A 73 3.53 17.09 -14.25
CA ILE A 73 3.36 18.37 -14.93
C ILE A 73 1.98 18.93 -14.67
N ASP A 74 1.86 20.25 -14.76
CA ASP A 74 0.59 20.95 -14.68
C ASP A 74 0.00 21.04 -16.09
N ASN A 75 -1.11 20.36 -16.30
CA ASN A 75 -1.85 20.39 -17.57
C ASN A 75 -3.34 20.10 -17.32
N THR A 76 -4.12 20.06 -18.39
CA THR A 76 -5.57 19.86 -18.33
C THR A 76 -5.99 18.40 -18.37
N THR A 77 -5.05 17.47 -18.35
CA THR A 77 -5.35 16.05 -18.38
C THR A 77 -5.83 15.57 -17.02
N ASN A 78 -6.90 14.83 -16.99
CA ASN A 78 -7.40 14.15 -15.81
C ASN A 78 -6.84 12.73 -15.74
N LEU A 79 -6.47 12.31 -14.54
CA LEU A 79 -5.98 10.96 -14.29
C LEU A 79 -6.99 10.21 -13.44
N THR A 80 -7.31 8.98 -13.84
CA THR A 80 -8.21 8.12 -13.08
C THR A 80 -7.54 6.79 -12.78
N GLY A 81 -7.89 6.20 -11.66
CA GLY A 81 -7.38 4.90 -11.29
C GLY A 81 -8.43 4.10 -10.53
N ASP A 82 -8.55 2.84 -10.92
CA ASP A 82 -9.39 1.86 -10.25
C ASP A 82 -8.53 0.70 -9.79
N ILE A 83 -9.01 -0.02 -8.80
CA ILE A 83 -8.32 -1.17 -8.25
C ILE A 83 -9.18 -2.41 -8.37
N TYR A 84 -8.58 -3.54 -8.70
CA TYR A 84 -9.30 -4.79 -8.87
C TYR A 84 -8.34 -5.99 -8.77
N SER A 85 -8.91 -7.18 -8.83
CA SER A 85 -8.16 -8.46 -8.84
C SER A 85 -7.24 -8.62 -7.62
N PHE A 86 -7.86 -8.57 -6.44
CA PHE A 86 -7.15 -8.72 -5.17
C PHE A 86 -6.73 -10.15 -4.93
N SER A 87 -5.46 -10.35 -4.60
CA SER A 87 -4.95 -11.59 -4.00
C SER A 87 -4.28 -11.24 -2.67
N LYS A 88 -3.86 -12.26 -1.92
CA LYS A 88 -3.12 -12.01 -0.67
C LYS A 88 -1.87 -11.15 -0.86
N ALA A 89 -1.24 -11.25 -2.03
CA ALA A 89 0.09 -10.68 -2.29
C ALA A 89 0.11 -9.56 -3.33
N SER A 90 -1.02 -9.28 -3.98
CA SER A 90 -1.04 -8.29 -5.07
C SER A 90 -2.45 -7.78 -5.35
N PHE A 91 -2.51 -6.64 -6.00
CA PHE A 91 -3.73 -6.10 -6.62
C PHE A 91 -3.35 -5.47 -7.95
N ILE A 92 -4.37 -5.18 -8.78
CA ILE A 92 -4.15 -4.50 -10.05
C ILE A 92 -4.75 -3.10 -9.97
N MET A 93 -3.98 -2.10 -10.39
CA MET A 93 -4.45 -0.74 -10.61
C MET A 93 -4.67 -0.53 -12.09
N TYR A 94 -5.88 -0.09 -12.45
CA TYR A 94 -6.25 0.24 -13.82
C TYR A 94 -6.19 1.76 -13.99
N GLY A 95 -5.20 2.25 -14.71
CA GLY A 95 -4.94 3.69 -14.81
C GLY A 95 -5.16 4.23 -16.21
N LEU A 96 -5.90 5.34 -16.29
CA LEU A 96 -6.19 6.04 -17.54
C LEU A 96 -5.89 7.52 -17.40
N PHE A 97 -5.62 8.17 -18.53
CA PHE A 97 -5.66 9.62 -18.64
C PHE A 97 -6.79 10.05 -19.59
N HIS A 98 -7.33 11.24 -19.33
CA HIS A 98 -8.39 11.85 -20.14
C HIS A 98 -8.00 13.30 -20.42
N ALA A 99 -7.73 13.62 -21.67
CA ALA A 99 -7.38 14.97 -22.09
C ALA A 99 -8.62 15.74 -22.55
N THR A 100 -8.54 17.05 -22.54
CA THR A 100 -9.66 17.92 -22.94
C THR A 100 -9.98 17.83 -24.45
N ASP A 101 -9.05 17.34 -25.27
CA ASP A 101 -9.23 17.14 -26.72
C ASP A 101 -9.78 15.74 -27.05
N SER A 102 -10.35 15.05 -26.09
CA SER A 102 -10.86 13.68 -26.22
C SER A 102 -9.78 12.62 -26.43
N ASN A 103 -8.52 12.96 -26.25
CA ASN A 103 -7.41 12.01 -26.30
C ASN A 103 -7.32 11.27 -24.97
N ASN A 104 -7.58 9.97 -25.00
CA ASN A 104 -7.60 9.12 -23.81
C ASN A 104 -6.66 7.95 -24.01
N GLY A 105 -6.11 7.45 -22.93
CA GLY A 105 -5.24 6.29 -23.02
C GLY A 105 -4.76 5.78 -21.68
N ALA A 106 -3.82 4.83 -21.74
CA ALA A 106 -3.21 4.27 -20.54
C ALA A 106 -2.37 5.32 -19.82
N TYR A 107 -2.55 5.42 -18.52
CA TYR A 107 -1.70 6.26 -17.69
C TYR A 107 -0.39 5.51 -17.40
N ASN A 108 0.72 6.07 -17.85
CA ASN A 108 2.05 5.47 -17.71
C ASN A 108 2.91 6.11 -16.61
N GLY A 109 2.32 7.00 -15.83
CA GLY A 109 3.05 7.68 -14.75
C GLY A 109 2.95 6.96 -13.41
N GLY A 110 3.47 7.62 -12.38
CA GLY A 110 3.52 7.07 -11.05
C GLY A 110 2.23 7.23 -10.25
N PHE A 111 2.09 6.43 -9.22
CA PHE A 111 1.03 6.55 -8.25
C PHE A 111 1.50 6.03 -6.90
N ASN A 112 0.86 6.51 -5.85
CA ASN A 112 1.06 6.03 -4.49
C ASN A 112 -0.11 5.14 -4.08
N TRP A 113 0.14 4.22 -3.18
CA TRP A 113 -0.89 3.35 -2.65
C TRP A 113 -0.67 3.10 -1.16
N VAL A 114 -1.76 2.89 -0.46
CA VAL A 114 -1.77 2.43 0.94
C VAL A 114 -2.79 1.31 1.04
N ALA A 115 -2.41 0.22 1.67
CA ALA A 115 -3.27 -0.94 1.87
C ALA A 115 -3.39 -1.23 3.36
N ILE A 116 -4.61 -1.52 3.81
CA ILE A 116 -4.91 -1.80 5.20
C ILE A 116 -5.70 -3.09 5.29
N GLY A 117 -5.25 -4.02 6.12
CA GLY A 117 -5.89 -5.28 6.32
C GLY A 117 -5.33 -5.99 7.54
N ARG A 118 -5.34 -7.31 7.51
CA ARG A 118 -4.83 -8.10 8.63
C ARG A 118 -3.80 -9.11 8.17
N TRP A 119 -2.92 -9.51 9.09
CA TRP A 119 -1.91 -10.53 8.82
C TRP A 119 -2.20 -11.83 9.56
N LYS A 120 -3.15 -11.83 10.49
CA LYS A 120 -3.61 -13.05 11.18
C LYS A 120 -5.10 -12.98 11.54
#